data_7878cf2de6ff5a97e3019295c2f9efd9
#
_entry.id   7878cf2de6ff5a97e3019295c2f9efd9
#
_cell.length_a   1.000
_cell.length_b   1.000
_cell.length_c   1.000
_cell.angle_alpha   90.00
_cell.angle_beta   90.00
_cell.angle_gamma   90.00
#
_symmetry.space_group_name_H-M   'P 1'
#
loop_
_entity.id
_entity.type
_entity.pdbx_description
1 polymer ?
#
loop_
_entity_poly.entity_id
_entity_poly.type
_entity_poly.pdbx_seq_one_letter_code
_entity_poly.pdbx_strand_id
1 'polypeptide(L)'
;MRSHVTRLSPQPWPWVGQPRVLIEHPDESAGLVLASILRQAGYAVAVCPGPEQSERCPLTGPEGCAIAHGADVVVSSLGLERPEAREVLEALRLRCSGTPLIVVTPPGDRPRQQDLPEGCDLIASPVVPEQLVACVRDALARSSPEPRS
;
A
#
# COMPACT_ATOMS: atom_id res chain seq x y z
N MET A 1 -3.40 24.28 10.48
CA MET A 1 -3.59 23.68 10.52
C MET A 1 -4.05 22.89 10.14
N ARG A 2 -4.38 22.55 9.95
CA ARG A 2 -4.75 22.02 9.35
C ARG A 2 -4.94 20.73 9.25
N SER A 3 -5.16 20.15 8.48
CA SER A 3 -5.37 18.76 8.25
C SER A 3 -4.57 17.88 9.14
N HIS A 4 -3.67 18.40 9.82
CA HIS A 4 -2.94 17.57 10.73
C HIS A 4 -3.84 17.06 11.84
N VAL A 5 -4.96 17.69 12.04
CA VAL A 5 -5.91 17.13 12.98
C VAL A 5 -6.30 15.74 12.58
N THR A 6 -6.55 15.55 11.30
CA THR A 6 -6.89 14.23 10.81
C THR A 6 -5.76 13.26 11.02
N ARG A 7 -4.54 13.73 10.87
CA ARG A 7 -3.42 12.82 11.02
C ARG A 7 -3.15 12.47 12.45
N LEU A 8 -3.58 13.32 13.37
CA LEU A 8 -3.23 13.09 14.75
C LEU A 8 -3.86 11.85 15.32
N SER A 9 -5.04 11.50 14.87
CA SER A 9 -5.68 10.34 15.43
C SER A 9 -6.27 9.52 14.33
N PRO A 10 -5.41 8.94 13.52
CA PRO A 10 -5.93 8.06 12.50
C PRO A 10 -6.51 6.85 13.17
N GLN A 11 -7.71 6.58 12.83
CA GLN A 11 -8.26 5.31 13.18
C GLN A 11 -7.66 4.34 12.19
N PRO A 12 -6.74 3.51 12.62
CA PRO A 12 -6.06 2.68 11.65
C PRO A 12 -7.05 1.92 10.79
N TRP A 13 -8.01 1.27 11.44
CA TRP A 13 -8.99 0.52 10.67
C TRP A 13 -10.24 0.46 11.53
N PRO A 14 -11.39 0.73 10.92
CA PRO A 14 -12.61 0.91 11.73
C PRO A 14 -13.06 -0.36 12.42
N TRP A 15 -12.84 -1.50 11.81
CA TRP A 15 -13.21 -2.75 12.45
C TRP A 15 -12.51 -3.87 11.75
N VAL A 16 -12.71 -5.07 12.27
CA VAL A 16 -12.17 -6.26 11.67
C VAL A 16 -13.29 -6.99 10.98
N GLY A 17 -12.94 -7.95 10.18
CA GLY A 17 -13.92 -8.75 9.47
C GLY A 17 -13.66 -8.80 8.01
N GLN A 18 -12.98 -7.80 7.48
CA GLN A 18 -12.57 -7.77 6.10
C GLN A 18 -11.08 -7.62 6.04
N PRO A 19 -10.41 -8.26 5.07
CA PRO A 19 -8.99 -8.00 4.89
C PRO A 19 -8.76 -6.53 4.58
N ARG A 20 -7.64 -6.02 5.05
CA ARG A 20 -7.34 -4.59 5.01
C ARG A 20 -6.29 -4.33 3.97
N VAL A 21 -6.59 -3.46 3.03
CA VAL A 21 -5.68 -3.10 1.95
C VAL A 21 -5.32 -1.65 2.09
N LEU A 22 -4.03 -1.37 2.16
CA LEU A 22 -3.55 0.01 2.14
C LEU A 22 -3.08 0.33 0.75
N ILE A 23 -3.62 1.41 0.17
CA ILE A 23 -3.21 1.88 -1.13
C ILE A 23 -2.41 3.15 -0.95
N GLU A 24 -1.21 3.18 -1.52
CA GLU A 24 -0.36 4.37 -1.53
C GLU A 24 -0.31 4.91 -2.94
N HIS A 25 -0.81 6.11 -3.14
CA HIS A 25 -0.86 6.70 -4.47
C HIS A 25 -0.71 8.20 -4.35
N PRO A 26 0.22 8.82 -5.11
CA PRO A 26 0.39 10.27 -5.01
C PRO A 26 -0.78 11.04 -5.60
N ASP A 27 -1.54 10.43 -6.51
CA ASP A 27 -2.71 11.04 -7.09
C ASP A 27 -3.93 10.50 -6.36
N GLU A 28 -4.58 11.38 -5.60
CA GLU A 28 -5.69 10.94 -4.77
C GLU A 28 -6.82 10.36 -5.61
N SER A 29 -7.12 10.98 -6.74
CA SER A 29 -8.20 10.48 -7.58
C SER A 29 -7.93 9.07 -8.07
N ALA A 30 -6.71 8.83 -8.52
CA ALA A 30 -6.36 7.49 -8.98
C ALA A 30 -6.39 6.50 -7.84
N GLY A 31 -5.93 6.93 -6.67
CA GLY A 31 -5.98 6.05 -5.50
C GLY A 31 -7.38 5.67 -5.14
N LEU A 32 -8.31 6.62 -5.26
CA LEU A 32 -9.71 6.34 -4.94
C LEU A 32 -10.34 5.38 -5.94
N VAL A 33 -9.91 5.44 -7.20
CA VAL A 33 -10.40 4.48 -8.18
C VAL A 33 -9.98 3.06 -7.79
N LEU A 34 -8.71 2.90 -7.45
CA LEU A 34 -8.25 1.58 -7.02
C LEU A 34 -8.98 1.13 -5.76
N ALA A 35 -9.20 2.06 -4.84
CA ALA A 35 -9.92 1.73 -3.62
C ALA A 35 -11.34 1.25 -3.93
N SER A 36 -12.00 1.92 -4.87
CA SER A 36 -13.35 1.53 -5.23
C SER A 36 -13.40 0.10 -5.77
N ILE A 37 -12.43 -0.23 -6.61
CA ILE A 37 -12.35 -1.57 -7.16
C ILE A 37 -12.24 -2.60 -6.05
N LEU A 38 -11.36 -2.35 -5.09
CA LEU A 38 -11.12 -3.32 -4.03
C LEU A 38 -12.24 -3.36 -3.02
N ARG A 39 -12.87 -2.22 -2.73
CA ARG A 39 -14.01 -2.22 -1.83
C ARG A 39 -15.16 -3.02 -2.40
N GLN A 40 -15.38 -2.92 -3.71
CA GLN A 40 -16.43 -3.69 -4.34
C GLN A 40 -16.13 -5.18 -4.28
N ALA A 41 -14.87 -5.53 -4.16
CA ALA A 41 -14.49 -6.93 -4.03
C ALA A 41 -14.53 -7.44 -2.59
N GLY A 42 -14.90 -6.58 -1.63
CA GLY A 42 -15.08 -7.02 -0.26
C GLY A 42 -13.96 -6.66 0.68
N TYR A 43 -13.04 -5.81 0.29
CA TYR A 43 -11.91 -5.45 1.13
C TYR A 43 -12.16 -4.13 1.83
N ALA A 44 -11.59 -3.99 3.02
CA ALA A 44 -11.50 -2.69 3.67
C ALA A 44 -10.28 -1.99 3.10
N VAL A 45 -10.44 -0.72 2.71
CA VAL A 45 -9.36 -0.03 2.00
C VAL A 45 -9.12 1.33 2.61
N ALA A 46 -7.85 1.65 2.82
CA ALA A 46 -7.42 2.98 3.18
C ALA A 46 -6.49 3.48 2.09
N VAL A 47 -6.55 4.78 1.81
CA VAL A 47 -5.73 5.40 0.77
C VAL A 47 -4.81 6.41 1.43
N CYS A 48 -3.53 6.34 1.08
CA CYS A 48 -2.51 7.23 1.61
C CYS A 48 -1.77 7.88 0.45
N PRO A 49 -1.54 9.19 0.48
CA PRO A 49 -0.82 9.84 -0.61
C PRO A 49 0.68 9.51 -0.63
N GLY A 50 1.20 8.91 0.43
CA GLY A 50 2.62 8.67 0.50
C GLY A 50 3.36 9.91 0.98
N PRO A 51 4.68 9.92 0.82
CA PRO A 51 5.45 11.08 1.24
C PRO A 51 5.18 12.26 0.32
N GLU A 52 5.08 13.44 0.91
CA GLU A 52 4.87 14.66 0.18
C GLU A 52 6.08 15.54 0.35
N GLN A 53 6.13 16.59 -0.47
CA GLN A 53 7.31 17.43 -0.48
C GLN A 53 7.69 17.94 0.88
N SER A 54 6.70 18.37 1.65
CA SER A 54 6.97 19.03 2.93
C SER A 54 6.78 18.11 4.11
N GLU A 55 6.39 16.88 3.89
CA GLU A 55 6.11 15.97 5.00
C GLU A 55 6.71 14.62 4.71
N ARG A 56 7.27 14.04 5.72
CA ARG A 56 7.82 12.71 5.60
C ARG A 56 6.76 11.69 5.94
N CYS A 57 6.88 10.55 5.32
CA CYS A 57 5.99 9.44 5.63
C CYS A 57 6.27 8.96 7.06
N PRO A 58 5.24 8.85 7.91
CA PRO A 58 5.48 8.40 9.28
C PRO A 58 6.16 7.04 9.35
N LEU A 59 6.00 6.22 8.34
CA LEU A 59 6.59 4.90 8.35
C LEU A 59 8.12 4.97 8.36
N THR A 60 8.70 6.03 7.80
CA THR A 60 10.14 6.19 7.81
C THR A 60 10.63 6.84 9.09
N GLY A 61 9.74 7.23 9.99
CA GLY A 61 10.11 7.80 11.26
C GLY A 61 10.15 6.78 12.36
N PRO A 62 10.52 7.21 13.56
CA PRO A 62 10.71 6.24 14.64
C PRO A 62 9.44 5.58 15.13
N GLU A 63 8.30 6.25 14.98
CA GLU A 63 7.06 5.70 15.52
C GLU A 63 6.33 4.79 14.55
N GLY A 64 6.69 4.85 13.28
CA GLY A 64 6.01 4.03 12.30
C GLY A 64 4.65 4.56 11.95
N CYS A 65 3.87 3.75 11.26
CA CYS A 65 2.57 4.14 10.76
C CYS A 65 1.55 3.07 11.13
N ALA A 66 0.58 3.44 11.95
CA ALA A 66 -0.40 2.46 12.43
C ALA A 66 -1.21 1.88 11.28
N ILE A 67 -1.50 2.69 10.27
CA ILE A 67 -2.28 2.19 9.13
C ILE A 67 -1.48 1.13 8.39
N ALA A 68 -0.20 1.37 8.17
CA ALA A 68 0.63 0.39 7.47
C ALA A 68 0.78 -0.88 8.29
N HIS A 69 1.00 -0.73 9.59
CA HIS A 69 1.16 -1.91 10.44
C HIS A 69 -0.11 -2.73 10.54
N GLY A 70 -1.28 -2.09 10.40
CA GLY A 70 -2.52 -2.81 10.46
C GLY A 70 -3.01 -3.36 9.14
N ALA A 71 -2.31 -3.09 8.06
CA ALA A 71 -2.74 -3.55 6.75
C ALA A 71 -2.39 -5.03 6.57
N ASP A 72 -3.24 -5.72 5.83
CA ASP A 72 -2.97 -7.12 5.47
C ASP A 72 -2.23 -7.22 4.16
N VAL A 73 -2.33 -6.19 3.31
CA VAL A 73 -1.56 -6.10 2.08
C VAL A 73 -1.44 -4.62 1.73
N VAL A 74 -0.32 -4.26 1.11
CA VAL A 74 -0.07 -2.88 0.69
C VAL A 74 0.06 -2.86 -0.84
N VAL A 75 -0.66 -1.93 -1.46
CA VAL A 75 -0.55 -1.68 -2.89
C VAL A 75 0.06 -0.30 -3.06
N SER A 76 1.25 -0.25 -3.63
CA SER A 76 2.01 1.00 -3.72
C SER A 76 2.19 1.42 -5.16
N SER A 77 1.82 2.67 -5.46
CA SER A 77 1.97 3.25 -6.78
C SER A 77 2.83 4.51 -6.73
N LEU A 78 3.83 4.52 -5.89
CA LEU A 78 4.54 5.76 -5.60
C LEU A 78 5.58 6.14 -6.64
N GLY A 79 5.97 5.25 -7.51
CA GLY A 79 6.97 5.59 -8.52
C GLY A 79 8.38 5.39 -7.99
N LEU A 80 9.09 4.42 -8.54
CA LEU A 80 10.36 3.99 -7.97
C LEU A 80 11.52 4.92 -8.28
N GLU A 81 11.37 5.84 -9.23
CA GLU A 81 12.47 6.76 -9.53
C GLU A 81 12.60 7.84 -8.46
N ARG A 82 11.63 7.98 -7.59
CA ARG A 82 11.70 8.97 -6.53
C ARG A 82 12.35 8.36 -5.30
N PRO A 83 13.38 9.02 -4.75
CA PRO A 83 14.03 8.45 -3.56
C PRO A 83 13.08 8.29 -2.38
N GLU A 84 12.14 9.22 -2.23
CA GLU A 84 11.19 9.12 -1.12
C GLU A 84 10.35 7.87 -1.23
N ALA A 85 9.96 7.52 -2.45
CA ALA A 85 9.16 6.32 -2.63
C ALA A 85 9.96 5.07 -2.29
N ARG A 86 11.22 5.03 -2.67
CA ARG A 86 12.06 3.89 -2.34
C ARG A 86 12.25 3.76 -0.84
N GLU A 87 12.35 4.90 -0.14
CA GLU A 87 12.46 4.84 1.30
C GLU A 87 11.22 4.23 1.94
N VAL A 88 10.04 4.59 1.42
CA VAL A 88 8.82 4.02 1.95
C VAL A 88 8.76 2.52 1.70
N LEU A 89 9.13 2.08 0.51
CA LEU A 89 9.11 0.65 0.21
C LEU A 89 10.09 -0.11 1.09
N GLU A 90 11.25 0.47 1.32
CA GLU A 90 12.22 -0.19 2.19
C GLU A 90 11.72 -0.25 3.61
N ALA A 91 11.08 0.81 4.08
CA ALA A 91 10.52 0.81 5.43
C ALA A 91 9.40 -0.22 5.56
N LEU A 92 8.58 -0.37 4.52
CA LEU A 92 7.56 -1.41 4.54
C LEU A 92 8.20 -2.79 4.66
N ARG A 93 9.25 -3.02 3.89
CA ARG A 93 9.91 -4.31 3.95
C ARG A 93 10.49 -4.59 5.32
N LEU A 94 11.06 -3.58 5.94
CA LEU A 94 11.72 -3.79 7.22
C LEU A 94 10.75 -3.81 8.39
N ARG A 95 9.74 -2.96 8.36
CA ARG A 95 8.85 -2.83 9.51
C ARG A 95 7.60 -3.66 9.40
N CYS A 96 7.20 -3.99 8.19
CA CYS A 96 6.00 -4.77 7.95
C CYS A 96 6.36 -6.01 7.14
N SER A 97 7.37 -6.73 7.62
CA SER A 97 8.00 -7.77 6.82
C SER A 97 7.06 -8.91 6.49
N GLY A 98 6.02 -9.12 7.28
CA GLY A 98 5.07 -10.17 6.98
C GLY A 98 3.93 -9.74 6.09
N THR A 99 3.91 -8.48 5.68
CA THR A 99 2.81 -7.93 4.90
C THR A 99 3.19 -7.94 3.44
N PRO A 100 2.42 -8.62 2.59
CA PRO A 100 2.75 -8.63 1.16
C PRO A 100 2.63 -7.25 0.56
N LEU A 101 3.48 -7.00 -0.41
CA LEU A 101 3.59 -5.71 -1.07
C LEU A 101 3.38 -5.89 -2.56
N ILE A 102 2.47 -5.12 -3.12
CA ILE A 102 2.21 -5.11 -4.55
C ILE A 102 2.59 -3.73 -5.07
N VAL A 103 3.47 -3.69 -6.06
CA VAL A 103 3.91 -2.44 -6.65
C VAL A 103 3.21 -2.27 -7.99
N VAL A 104 2.55 -1.13 -8.17
CA VAL A 104 1.90 -0.78 -9.44
C VAL A 104 2.79 0.24 -10.12
N THR A 105 3.24 -0.09 -11.34
CA THR A 105 4.12 0.83 -12.05
C THR A 105 3.31 1.88 -12.79
N PRO A 106 3.82 3.09 -12.89
CA PRO A 106 3.16 4.11 -13.72
C PRO A 106 3.21 3.72 -15.20
N PRO A 107 2.33 4.30 -16.00
CA PRO A 107 2.35 4.01 -17.42
C PRO A 107 3.71 4.33 -18.02
N GLY A 108 4.23 3.42 -18.83
CA GLY A 108 5.50 3.62 -19.48
C GLY A 108 6.71 3.31 -18.65
N ASP A 109 6.54 3.03 -17.38
CA ASP A 109 7.64 2.73 -16.49
C ASP A 109 7.85 1.23 -16.47
N ARG A 110 9.13 0.82 -16.49
CA ARG A 110 9.46 -0.61 -16.47
C ARG A 110 10.58 -0.84 -15.48
N PRO A 111 10.27 -0.86 -14.19
CA PRO A 111 11.30 -1.12 -13.21
C PRO A 111 11.84 -2.52 -13.37
N ARG A 112 13.09 -2.69 -13.07
CA ARG A 112 13.68 -4.01 -13.09
C ARG A 112 13.33 -4.72 -11.79
N GLN A 113 13.29 -6.05 -11.88
CA GLN A 113 12.99 -6.82 -10.68
C GLN A 113 13.96 -6.51 -9.56
N GLN A 114 15.20 -6.25 -9.89
CA GLN A 114 16.19 -5.98 -8.86
C GLN A 114 16.01 -4.63 -8.19
N ASP A 115 15.19 -3.75 -8.75
CA ASP A 115 14.90 -2.47 -8.13
C ASP A 115 13.76 -2.56 -7.13
N LEU A 116 13.17 -3.73 -6.98
CA LEU A 116 12.02 -3.94 -6.12
C LEU A 116 12.42 -4.68 -4.87
N PRO A 117 11.70 -4.46 -3.77
CA PRO A 117 11.94 -5.29 -2.59
C PRO A 117 11.70 -6.76 -2.93
N GLU A 118 12.46 -7.60 -2.27
CA GLU A 118 12.35 -9.02 -2.51
C GLU A 118 10.96 -9.51 -2.11
N GLY A 119 10.37 -10.34 -2.96
CA GLY A 119 9.11 -10.94 -2.63
C GLY A 119 7.89 -10.11 -2.95
N CYS A 120 8.05 -8.94 -3.56
CA CYS A 120 6.88 -8.15 -3.93
C CYS A 120 6.36 -8.54 -5.29
N ASP A 121 5.07 -8.30 -5.50
CA ASP A 121 4.43 -8.52 -6.78
C ASP A 121 4.40 -7.23 -7.57
N LEU A 122 4.29 -7.36 -8.88
CA LEU A 122 4.35 -6.21 -9.78
C LEU A 122 3.14 -6.21 -10.69
N ILE A 123 2.45 -5.08 -10.78
CA ILE A 123 1.35 -4.89 -11.71
C ILE A 123 1.70 -3.71 -12.60
N ALA A 124 1.59 -3.89 -13.90
CA ALA A 124 1.85 -2.83 -14.86
C ALA A 124 0.59 -2.00 -15.08
N SER A 125 0.78 -0.71 -15.27
CA SER A 125 -0.32 0.17 -15.65
C SER A 125 -0.54 0.08 -17.15
N PRO A 126 -1.78 0.29 -17.59
CA PRO A 126 -2.96 0.60 -16.79
C PRO A 126 -3.45 -0.63 -16.03
N VAL A 127 -3.98 -0.37 -14.85
CA VAL A 127 -4.41 -1.46 -13.98
C VAL A 127 -5.73 -2.01 -14.48
N VAL A 128 -5.78 -3.31 -14.65
CA VAL A 128 -7.01 -4.02 -14.99
C VAL A 128 -7.68 -4.44 -13.68
N PRO A 129 -8.94 -4.07 -13.46
CA PRO A 129 -9.57 -4.34 -12.17
C PRO A 129 -9.52 -5.80 -11.74
N GLU A 130 -9.79 -6.71 -12.66
CA GLU A 130 -9.76 -8.12 -12.32
C GLU A 130 -8.36 -8.58 -11.94
N GLN A 131 -7.35 -8.02 -12.58
CA GLN A 131 -5.98 -8.37 -12.25
C GLN A 131 -5.60 -7.87 -10.88
N LEU A 132 -6.03 -6.65 -10.52
CA LEU A 132 -5.74 -6.10 -9.22
C LEU A 132 -6.37 -6.96 -8.13
N VAL A 133 -7.64 -7.30 -8.30
CA VAL A 133 -8.34 -8.11 -7.30
C VAL A 133 -7.68 -9.48 -7.16
N ALA A 134 -7.32 -10.09 -8.28
CA ALA A 134 -6.68 -11.41 -8.23
C ALA A 134 -5.33 -11.34 -7.54
N CYS A 135 -4.57 -10.29 -7.82
CA CYS A 135 -3.26 -10.14 -7.22
C CYS A 135 -3.35 -9.96 -5.72
N VAL A 136 -4.30 -9.13 -5.26
CA VAL A 136 -4.52 -8.94 -3.84
C VAL A 136 -4.95 -10.24 -3.18
N ARG A 137 -5.90 -10.94 -3.80
CA ARG A 137 -6.37 -12.21 -3.24
C ARG A 137 -5.24 -13.21 -3.12
N ASP A 138 -4.41 -13.32 -4.16
CA ASP A 138 -3.32 -14.28 -4.13
C ASP A 138 -2.27 -13.90 -3.11
N ALA A 139 -2.00 -12.60 -2.96
CA ALA A 139 -1.03 -12.15 -1.98
C ALA A 139 -1.51 -12.47 -0.56
N LEU A 140 -2.79 -12.25 -0.30
CA LEU A 140 -3.34 -12.56 1.01
C LEU A 140 -3.28 -14.06 1.30
N ALA A 141 -3.55 -14.88 0.30
CA ALA A 141 -3.50 -16.33 0.49
C ALA A 141 -2.10 -16.80 0.84
N ARG A 142 -1.09 -16.19 0.19
CA ARG A 142 0.27 -16.60 0.46
C ARG A 142 0.76 -16.16 1.84
N SER A 143 0.30 -15.00 2.29
CA SER A 143 0.84 -14.43 3.51
C SER A 143 0.21 -15.00 4.76
N SER A 144 -0.88 -15.75 4.64
CA SER A 144 -1.56 -16.32 5.78
C SER A 144 -1.56 -17.82 5.66
N PRO A 145 -0.39 -18.44 5.74
CA PRO A 145 -0.34 -19.89 5.57
C PRO A 145 -1.07 -20.63 6.64
N GLU A 146 -1.26 -20.00 7.79
CA GLU A 146 -1.91 -20.68 8.88
C GLU A 146 -3.05 -19.85 9.38
N PRO A 147 -4.12 -20.50 9.81
CA PRO A 147 -5.25 -19.75 10.35
C PRO A 147 -4.81 -19.01 11.60
N ARG A 148 -5.24 -17.78 11.66
CA ARG A 148 -5.04 -17.03 12.84
C ARG A 148 -5.98 -17.52 13.87
N SER A 149 -5.53 -17.81 14.98
CA SER A 149 -6.44 -18.29 16.00
C SER A 149 -6.84 -17.24 16.94
#